data_4e421e7659a975e9eb87cc67975b4b5b
#
_entry.id   4e421e7659a975e9eb87cc67975b4b5b
#
_cell.length_a   1.000
_cell.length_b   1.000
_cell.length_c   1.000
_cell.angle_alpha   90.00
_cell.angle_beta   90.00
_cell.angle_gamma   90.00
#
_symmetry.space_group_name_H-M   'P 1'
#
loop_
_entity.id
_entity.type
_entity.pdbx_description
1 polymer ?
#
loop_
_entity_poly.entity_id
_entity_poly.type
_entity_poly.pdbx_seq_one_letter_code
_entity_poly.pdbx_strand_id
1 'polypeptide(L)'
;MRRIFARRVVPLLIAGLWPLALVAEPELTASDTRLVYTNTAPSWLRAVGKLQVPGHKYQDGRRAHHREDCSATLVAQPASTRADTIITAWHCLEFYTDLSKPITFTLLPGSEQHVGSEAYRLADGGGMHADWAILRLTQAIPAHQVTAMGIHPDRANPGLPITMAGYSRDNGTGNKGEHLSFDPACAITRQAKGSSDSNCRAHKGSSGGAVVQITQKGQARMAGVISQGNGVGLSTFVPVDGFRNAINQHLR
;
A
#
# COMPACT_ATOMS: atom_id res chain seq x y z
N MET A 1 92.63 36.28 -8.12
CA MET A 1 91.69 35.39 -8.82
C MET A 1 90.37 35.33 -7.98
N ARG A 2 89.35 36.05 -8.38
CA ARG A 2 88.02 36.07 -7.68
C ARG A 2 87.05 35.28 -8.58
N ARG A 3 86.44 34.15 -8.08
CA ARG A 3 85.44 33.39 -8.77
C ARG A 3 84.09 33.96 -8.39
N ILE A 4 83.30 34.41 -9.36
CA ILE A 4 81.92 34.90 -9.27
C ILE A 4 81.03 33.70 -9.38
N PHE A 5 80.26 33.41 -8.34
CA PHE A 5 79.15 32.42 -8.34
C PHE A 5 77.87 33.06 -8.82
N ALA A 6 77.39 32.66 -9.99
CA ALA A 6 76.03 33.06 -10.47
C ALA A 6 74.96 32.22 -9.80
N ARG A 7 74.05 32.88 -9.03
CA ARG A 7 72.82 32.26 -8.50
C ARG A 7 71.80 32.19 -9.62
N ARG A 8 71.42 30.98 -9.99
CA ARG A 8 70.21 30.75 -10.80
C ARG A 8 68.98 30.86 -9.94
N VAL A 9 68.07 31.76 -10.28
CA VAL A 9 66.71 31.90 -9.71
C VAL A 9 65.80 30.99 -10.53
N VAL A 10 65.21 29.98 -9.90
CA VAL A 10 64.21 29.12 -10.48
C VAL A 10 62.84 29.75 -10.18
N PRO A 11 61.99 30.06 -11.15
CA PRO A 11 60.60 30.53 -10.86
C PRO A 11 59.71 29.36 -10.42
N LEU A 12 59.11 29.53 -9.23
CA LEU A 12 58.11 28.62 -8.68
C LEU A 12 56.78 28.87 -9.41
N LEU A 13 56.38 27.95 -10.26
CA LEU A 13 55.01 27.95 -10.85
C LEU A 13 54.04 27.44 -9.79
N ILE A 14 53.21 28.35 -9.24
CA ILE A 14 52.08 28.02 -8.37
C ILE A 14 50.91 27.61 -9.31
N ALA A 15 50.69 26.30 -9.44
CA ALA A 15 49.48 25.76 -10.08
C ALA A 15 48.30 25.97 -9.14
N GLY A 16 47.43 26.94 -9.46
CA GLY A 16 46.17 27.17 -8.72
C GLY A 16 45.22 25.98 -8.95
N LEU A 17 44.99 25.20 -7.90
CA LEU A 17 43.90 24.22 -7.82
C LEU A 17 42.56 24.99 -7.65
N TRP A 18 41.82 25.15 -8.72
CA TRP A 18 40.44 25.57 -8.63
C TRP A 18 39.61 24.40 -8.15
N PRO A 19 38.79 24.57 -7.08
CA PRO A 19 37.85 23.53 -6.67
C PRO A 19 36.80 23.36 -7.76
N LEU A 20 36.72 22.18 -8.35
CA LEU A 20 35.57 21.74 -9.14
C LEU A 20 34.36 21.67 -8.18
N ALA A 21 33.51 22.69 -8.23
CA ALA A 21 32.19 22.59 -7.60
C ALA A 21 31.43 21.49 -8.32
N LEU A 22 31.22 20.34 -7.65
CA LEU A 22 30.23 19.35 -8.05
C LEU A 22 28.87 20.03 -7.98
N VAL A 23 28.34 20.45 -9.12
CA VAL A 23 26.93 20.80 -9.23
C VAL A 23 26.17 19.46 -9.10
N ALA A 24 25.56 19.23 -7.96
CA ALA A 24 24.61 18.15 -7.78
C ALA A 24 23.47 18.39 -8.78
N GLU A 25 23.33 17.51 -9.76
CA GLU A 25 22.13 17.50 -10.61
C GLU A 25 20.92 17.34 -9.71
N PRO A 26 19.85 18.17 -9.90
CA PRO A 26 18.63 17.98 -9.16
C PRO A 26 18.11 16.58 -9.48
N GLU A 27 18.03 15.69 -8.47
CA GLU A 27 17.27 14.45 -8.59
C GLU A 27 15.87 14.83 -9.05
N LEU A 28 15.52 14.49 -10.27
CA LEU A 28 14.15 14.54 -10.75
C LEU A 28 13.33 13.60 -9.87
N THR A 29 12.76 14.14 -8.79
CA THR A 29 11.74 13.43 -8.02
C THR A 29 10.57 13.21 -8.95
N ALA A 30 10.43 11.98 -9.45
CA ALA A 30 9.33 11.63 -10.32
C ALA A 30 8.01 12.06 -9.66
N SER A 31 7.19 12.83 -10.36
CA SER A 31 5.94 13.38 -9.84
C SER A 31 5.04 12.27 -9.28
N ASP A 32 4.29 12.56 -8.23
CA ASP A 32 3.33 11.60 -7.65
C ASP A 32 2.25 11.24 -8.67
N THR A 33 2.19 9.98 -9.07
CA THR A 33 1.23 9.47 -10.08
C THR A 33 -0.13 9.13 -9.48
N ARG A 34 -0.23 9.13 -8.14
CA ARG A 34 -1.47 8.78 -7.45
C ARG A 34 -2.53 9.87 -7.63
N LEU A 35 -3.77 9.41 -7.68
CA LEU A 35 -4.97 10.23 -7.73
C LEU A 35 -5.76 10.10 -6.42
N VAL A 36 -6.45 11.16 -6.02
CA VAL A 36 -7.44 11.13 -4.95
C VAL A 36 -8.75 10.60 -5.53
N TYR A 37 -9.43 9.74 -4.78
CA TYR A 37 -10.78 9.29 -5.14
C TYR A 37 -11.75 10.48 -5.19
N THR A 38 -12.52 10.53 -6.27
CA THR A 38 -13.64 11.45 -6.46
C THR A 38 -14.85 10.68 -6.97
N ASN A 39 -16.02 11.29 -7.01
CA ASN A 39 -17.24 10.65 -7.51
C ASN A 39 -17.17 10.27 -9.01
N THR A 40 -16.20 10.80 -9.76
CA THR A 40 -15.93 10.46 -11.16
C THR A 40 -14.91 9.34 -11.31
N ALA A 41 -14.25 8.93 -10.22
CA ALA A 41 -13.31 7.81 -10.22
C ALA A 41 -14.04 6.47 -10.39
N PRO A 42 -13.36 5.40 -10.79
CA PRO A 42 -13.96 4.07 -10.93
C PRO A 42 -14.73 3.65 -9.68
N SER A 43 -15.99 3.26 -9.84
CA SER A 43 -16.92 2.96 -8.72
C SER A 43 -16.46 1.80 -7.84
N TRP A 44 -15.69 0.86 -8.38
CA TRP A 44 -15.15 -0.28 -7.62
C TRP A 44 -14.14 0.15 -6.54
N LEU A 45 -13.54 1.36 -6.62
CA LEU A 45 -12.68 1.92 -5.57
C LEU A 45 -13.43 2.06 -4.24
N ARG A 46 -14.76 2.21 -4.26
CA ARG A 46 -15.59 2.31 -3.05
C ARG A 46 -15.53 1.06 -2.17
N ALA A 47 -15.10 -0.08 -2.71
CA ALA A 47 -14.87 -1.29 -1.92
C ALA A 47 -13.60 -1.24 -1.05
N VAL A 48 -12.72 -0.26 -1.26
CA VAL A 48 -11.50 -0.07 -0.45
C VAL A 48 -11.82 0.85 0.72
N GLY A 49 -11.56 0.40 1.93
CA GLY A 49 -11.86 1.11 3.16
C GLY A 49 -10.65 1.31 4.06
N LYS A 50 -10.79 2.23 5.02
CA LYS A 50 -9.85 2.46 6.11
C LYS A 50 -10.05 1.39 7.17
N LEU A 51 -8.95 0.79 7.63
CA LEU A 51 -8.95 -0.22 8.70
C LEU A 51 -8.18 0.36 9.89
N GLN A 52 -8.81 0.35 11.06
CA GLN A 52 -8.18 0.77 12.30
C GLN A 52 -8.14 -0.39 13.27
N VAL A 53 -6.93 -0.76 13.70
CA VAL A 53 -6.68 -1.92 14.54
C VAL A 53 -6.09 -1.46 15.86
N PRO A 54 -6.81 -1.62 16.99
CA PRO A 54 -6.28 -1.31 18.31
C PRO A 54 -5.28 -2.37 18.76
N GLY A 55 -4.34 -1.98 19.59
CA GLY A 55 -3.37 -2.92 20.10
C GLY A 55 -2.42 -2.30 21.11
N HIS A 56 -1.33 -3.02 21.36
CA HIS A 56 -0.27 -2.56 22.25
C HIS A 56 1.09 -2.83 21.62
N LYS A 57 1.99 -1.86 21.79
CA LYS A 57 3.42 -2.03 21.51
C LYS A 57 4.22 -1.81 22.79
N TYR A 58 5.36 -2.50 22.90
CA TYR A 58 6.34 -2.19 23.93
C TYR A 58 7.25 -1.07 23.43
N GLN A 59 7.29 0.03 24.20
CA GLN A 59 8.14 1.17 23.91
C GLN A 59 8.91 1.49 25.19
N ASP A 60 10.24 1.51 25.13
CA ASP A 60 11.14 1.70 26.28
C ASP A 60 10.83 0.78 27.47
N GLY A 61 10.52 -0.49 27.19
CA GLY A 61 10.18 -1.50 28.20
C GLY A 61 8.77 -1.36 28.80
N ARG A 62 7.96 -0.41 28.33
CA ARG A 62 6.59 -0.16 28.82
C ARG A 62 5.57 -0.52 27.73
N ARG A 63 4.45 -1.12 28.15
CA ARG A 63 3.31 -1.38 27.28
C ARG A 63 2.56 -0.06 27.03
N ALA A 64 2.49 0.35 25.77
CA ALA A 64 1.77 1.54 25.33
C ALA A 64 0.62 1.16 24.40
N HIS A 65 -0.51 1.87 24.49
CA HIS A 65 -1.59 1.74 23.52
C HIS A 65 -1.07 2.08 22.12
N HIS A 66 -1.45 1.29 21.16
CA HIS A 66 -1.11 1.48 19.75
C HIS A 66 -2.38 1.37 18.92
N ARG A 67 -2.47 2.15 17.86
CA ARG A 67 -3.49 1.98 16.81
C ARG A 67 -2.77 1.88 15.47
N GLU A 68 -2.94 0.77 14.79
CA GLU A 68 -2.49 0.63 13.42
C GLU A 68 -3.57 1.16 12.48
N ASP A 69 -3.21 2.13 11.63
CA ASP A 69 -4.07 2.66 10.59
C ASP A 69 -3.61 2.04 9.25
N CYS A 70 -4.47 1.20 8.69
CA CYS A 70 -4.27 0.44 7.47
C CYS A 70 -5.45 0.63 6.50
N SER A 71 -5.44 -0.14 5.44
CA SER A 71 -6.54 -0.29 4.48
C SER A 71 -7.03 -1.73 4.46
N ALA A 72 -8.24 -1.94 3.96
CA ALA A 72 -8.78 -3.26 3.67
C ALA A 72 -9.72 -3.17 2.46
N THR A 73 -10.03 -4.32 1.85
CA THR A 73 -10.92 -4.40 0.69
C THR A 73 -12.13 -5.25 1.01
N LEU A 74 -13.33 -4.70 0.85
CA LEU A 74 -14.60 -5.43 0.93
C LEU A 74 -14.73 -6.35 -0.28
N VAL A 75 -14.89 -7.65 -0.03
CA VAL A 75 -14.94 -8.69 -1.07
C VAL A 75 -16.20 -9.55 -0.92
N ALA A 76 -16.70 -10.05 -2.05
CA ALA A 76 -17.83 -10.98 -2.09
C ALA A 76 -17.77 -11.92 -3.29
N GLN A 77 -18.57 -12.97 -3.24
CA GLN A 77 -18.86 -13.79 -4.41
C GLN A 77 -19.64 -12.98 -5.47
N PRO A 78 -19.53 -13.35 -6.74
CA PRO A 78 -20.34 -12.74 -7.79
C PRO A 78 -21.84 -12.79 -7.46
N ALA A 79 -22.55 -11.71 -7.76
CA ALA A 79 -23.99 -11.56 -7.53
C ALA A 79 -24.44 -11.57 -6.04
N SER A 80 -23.55 -11.50 -5.08
CA SER A 80 -23.94 -11.32 -3.68
C SER A 80 -24.68 -10.00 -3.47
N THR A 81 -25.80 -10.04 -2.75
CA THR A 81 -26.61 -8.85 -2.41
C THR A 81 -26.07 -8.08 -1.21
N ARG A 82 -25.11 -8.66 -0.49
CA ARG A 82 -24.43 -8.09 0.68
C ARG A 82 -23.05 -8.71 0.83
N ALA A 83 -22.14 -8.02 1.49
CA ALA A 83 -20.78 -8.48 1.75
C ALA A 83 -20.42 -8.28 3.22
N ASP A 84 -19.78 -9.26 3.83
CA ASP A 84 -19.33 -9.23 5.22
C ASP A 84 -17.85 -9.67 5.38
N THR A 85 -17.14 -9.83 4.29
CA THR A 85 -15.76 -10.29 4.29
C THR A 85 -14.85 -9.18 3.77
N ILE A 86 -13.78 -8.89 4.52
CA ILE A 86 -12.73 -7.97 4.09
C ILE A 86 -11.38 -8.67 4.09
N ILE A 87 -10.50 -8.23 3.20
CA ILE A 87 -9.12 -8.70 3.10
C ILE A 87 -8.18 -7.54 3.38
N THR A 88 -7.14 -7.80 4.19
CA THR A 88 -6.09 -6.85 4.56
C THR A 88 -4.73 -7.53 4.65
N ALA A 89 -3.67 -6.80 5.04
CA ALA A 89 -2.35 -7.35 5.33
C ALA A 89 -2.29 -7.92 6.76
N TRP A 90 -1.50 -9.00 6.96
CA TRP A 90 -1.29 -9.58 8.29
C TRP A 90 -0.63 -8.59 9.26
N HIS A 91 0.38 -7.83 8.81
CA HIS A 91 1.10 -6.92 9.69
C HIS A 91 0.21 -5.80 10.25
N CYS A 92 -0.94 -5.52 9.63
CA CYS A 92 -1.95 -4.63 10.19
C CYS A 92 -2.55 -5.15 11.50
N LEU A 93 -2.50 -6.47 11.73
CA LEU A 93 -2.99 -7.16 12.92
C LEU A 93 -1.88 -7.58 13.88
N GLU A 94 -0.60 -7.34 13.55
CA GLU A 94 0.55 -7.81 14.33
C GLU A 94 0.47 -7.44 15.81
N PHE A 95 0.00 -6.23 16.10
CA PHE A 95 -0.11 -5.69 17.46
C PHE A 95 -1.52 -5.75 18.03
N TYR A 96 -2.44 -6.47 17.38
CA TYR A 96 -3.82 -6.65 17.86
C TYR A 96 -3.84 -7.60 19.04
N THR A 97 -3.63 -7.07 20.23
CA THR A 97 -3.59 -7.77 21.51
C THR A 97 -4.65 -7.30 22.48
N ASP A 98 -5.36 -6.22 22.16
CA ASP A 98 -6.46 -5.67 22.98
C ASP A 98 -7.81 -6.11 22.39
N LEU A 99 -8.21 -7.33 22.74
CA LEU A 99 -9.47 -7.91 22.27
C LEU A 99 -10.72 -7.25 22.90
N SER A 100 -10.55 -6.35 23.87
CA SER A 100 -11.65 -5.56 24.44
C SER A 100 -12.09 -4.42 23.52
N LYS A 101 -11.28 -4.08 22.52
CA LYS A 101 -11.59 -3.04 21.53
C LYS A 101 -11.74 -3.65 20.15
N PRO A 102 -12.82 -3.30 19.42
CA PRO A 102 -13.04 -3.87 18.10
C PRO A 102 -12.06 -3.30 17.06
N ILE A 103 -11.76 -4.10 16.04
CA ILE A 103 -11.22 -3.60 14.78
C ILE A 103 -12.35 -2.85 14.08
N THR A 104 -12.08 -1.67 13.53
CA THR A 104 -13.08 -0.91 12.78
C THR A 104 -12.70 -0.80 11.30
N PHE A 105 -13.69 -1.02 10.45
CA PHE A 105 -13.57 -0.86 9.00
C PHE A 105 -14.55 0.19 8.54
N THR A 106 -14.08 1.19 7.77
CA THR A 106 -14.90 2.29 7.29
C THR A 106 -14.65 2.55 5.81
N LEU A 107 -15.71 2.49 5.02
CA LEU A 107 -15.73 2.89 3.62
C LEU A 107 -16.05 4.38 3.52
N LEU A 108 -15.33 5.11 2.65
CA LEU A 108 -15.50 6.54 2.40
C LEU A 108 -15.61 7.38 3.69
N PRO A 109 -14.67 7.27 4.64
CA PRO A 109 -14.71 8.07 5.87
C PRO A 109 -14.78 9.57 5.54
N GLY A 110 -15.51 10.33 6.36
CA GLY A 110 -15.68 11.77 6.18
C GLY A 110 -16.67 12.18 5.09
N SER A 111 -17.30 11.25 4.37
CA SER A 111 -18.37 11.54 3.41
C SER A 111 -19.75 11.23 3.99
N GLU A 112 -20.81 11.83 3.41
CA GLU A 112 -22.20 11.48 3.74
C GLU A 112 -22.55 10.01 3.41
N GLN A 113 -21.77 9.39 2.53
CA GLN A 113 -21.92 8.00 2.09
C GLN A 113 -21.04 7.02 2.89
N HIS A 114 -20.47 7.43 4.02
CA HIS A 114 -19.64 6.55 4.81
C HIS A 114 -20.44 5.36 5.33
N VAL A 115 -19.80 4.19 5.32
CA VAL A 115 -20.36 2.95 5.88
C VAL A 115 -19.31 2.32 6.77
N GLY A 116 -19.63 2.05 8.02
CA GLY A 116 -18.72 1.46 8.99
C GLY A 116 -19.25 0.15 9.56
N SER A 117 -18.33 -0.74 9.94
CA SER A 117 -18.64 -1.96 10.69
C SER A 117 -17.42 -2.35 11.53
N GLU A 118 -17.68 -3.00 12.66
CA GLU A 118 -16.64 -3.70 13.39
C GLU A 118 -16.25 -4.99 12.66
N ALA A 119 -15.04 -5.47 12.93
CA ALA A 119 -14.51 -6.67 12.29
C ALA A 119 -13.78 -7.57 13.29
N TYR A 120 -13.71 -8.86 12.98
CA TYR A 120 -12.90 -9.83 13.69
C TYR A 120 -12.14 -10.74 12.72
N ARG A 121 -10.98 -11.23 13.14
CA ARG A 121 -10.10 -12.07 12.33
C ARG A 121 -10.68 -13.47 12.16
N LEU A 122 -10.67 -13.97 10.92
CA LEU A 122 -11.02 -15.35 10.57
C LEU A 122 -9.78 -16.20 10.29
N ALA A 123 -8.88 -15.69 9.46
CA ALA A 123 -7.67 -16.39 9.02
C ALA A 123 -6.59 -15.39 8.62
N ASP A 124 -5.34 -15.82 8.65
CA ASP A 124 -4.22 -15.03 8.15
C ASP A 124 -3.03 -15.93 7.77
N GLY A 125 -2.00 -15.31 7.18
CA GLY A 125 -0.78 -16.00 6.76
C GLY A 125 0.26 -16.20 7.85
N GLY A 126 0.07 -15.65 9.06
CA GLY A 126 0.93 -15.86 10.24
C GLY A 126 2.25 -15.10 10.22
N GLY A 127 2.47 -14.14 9.34
CA GLY A 127 3.69 -13.33 9.31
C GLY A 127 3.93 -12.61 7.98
N MET A 128 5.02 -11.83 7.93
CA MET A 128 5.42 -11.07 6.73
C MET A 128 5.72 -11.96 5.50
N HIS A 129 6.02 -13.24 5.70
CA HIS A 129 6.25 -14.20 4.62
C HIS A 129 4.97 -14.57 3.86
N ALA A 130 3.80 -14.32 4.48
CA ALA A 130 2.48 -14.51 3.92
C ALA A 130 1.57 -13.39 4.46
N ASP A 131 1.85 -12.15 4.06
CA ASP A 131 1.31 -10.93 4.65
C ASP A 131 -0.12 -10.64 4.17
N TRP A 132 -1.06 -11.51 4.53
CA TRP A 132 -2.49 -11.39 4.26
C TRP A 132 -3.32 -11.79 5.47
N ALA A 133 -4.50 -11.20 5.61
CA ALA A 133 -5.49 -11.58 6.61
C ALA A 133 -6.92 -11.41 6.05
N ILE A 134 -7.82 -12.28 6.49
CA ILE A 134 -9.26 -12.28 6.19
C ILE A 134 -10.02 -12.00 7.48
N LEU A 135 -10.89 -10.99 7.46
CA LEU A 135 -11.72 -10.61 8.57
C LEU A 135 -13.20 -10.70 8.19
N ARG A 136 -14.04 -10.91 9.21
CA ARG A 136 -15.51 -10.86 9.11
C ARG A 136 -16.01 -9.57 9.71
N LEU A 137 -16.88 -8.87 8.98
CA LEU A 137 -17.64 -7.74 9.51
C LEU A 137 -18.77 -8.24 10.41
N THR A 138 -19.01 -7.57 11.52
CA THR A 138 -20.14 -7.86 12.41
C THR A 138 -21.48 -7.49 11.79
N GLN A 139 -21.48 -6.51 10.88
CA GLN A 139 -22.62 -6.10 10.08
C GLN A 139 -22.26 -6.16 8.60
N ALA A 140 -23.02 -6.96 7.84
CA ALA A 140 -22.83 -7.07 6.40
C ALA A 140 -23.26 -5.78 5.69
N ILE A 141 -22.46 -5.35 4.71
CA ILE A 141 -22.74 -4.14 3.91
C ILE A 141 -23.57 -4.54 2.69
N PRO A 142 -24.76 -3.96 2.50
CA PRO A 142 -25.62 -4.22 1.35
C PRO A 142 -24.99 -3.74 0.03
N ALA A 143 -25.18 -4.51 -1.05
CA ALA A 143 -24.61 -4.19 -2.36
C ALA A 143 -25.15 -2.87 -2.97
N HIS A 144 -26.35 -2.42 -2.56
CA HIS A 144 -26.89 -1.14 -3.00
C HIS A 144 -26.17 0.06 -2.36
N GLN A 145 -25.50 -0.12 -1.23
CA GLN A 145 -24.65 0.90 -0.60
C GLN A 145 -23.25 0.88 -1.21
N VAL A 146 -22.61 -0.30 -1.23
CA VAL A 146 -21.28 -0.50 -1.83
C VAL A 146 -21.21 -1.87 -2.49
N THR A 147 -20.91 -1.89 -3.78
CA THR A 147 -20.62 -3.13 -4.49
C THR A 147 -19.25 -3.65 -4.05
N ALA A 148 -19.23 -4.82 -3.43
CA ALA A 148 -18.00 -5.49 -3.02
C ALA A 148 -17.19 -5.94 -4.26
N MET A 149 -15.89 -6.04 -4.09
CA MET A 149 -14.98 -6.45 -5.15
C MET A 149 -14.92 -7.97 -5.27
N GLY A 150 -15.02 -8.49 -6.48
CA GLY A 150 -14.76 -9.90 -6.73
C GLY A 150 -13.26 -10.21 -6.75
N ILE A 151 -12.90 -11.46 -6.48
CA ILE A 151 -11.52 -11.94 -6.51
C ILE A 151 -11.10 -12.23 -7.95
N HIS A 152 -9.87 -11.89 -8.32
CA HIS A 152 -9.30 -12.23 -9.63
C HIS A 152 -9.20 -13.76 -9.75
N PRO A 153 -9.65 -14.36 -10.87
CA PRO A 153 -9.70 -15.82 -11.02
C PRO A 153 -8.30 -16.46 -10.97
N ASP A 154 -7.32 -15.76 -11.51
CA ASP A 154 -5.94 -16.22 -11.65
C ASP A 154 -4.97 -15.31 -10.91
N ARG A 155 -3.68 -15.56 -11.04
CA ARG A 155 -2.64 -14.60 -10.68
C ARG A 155 -2.69 -13.42 -11.66
N ALA A 156 -2.40 -12.22 -11.18
CA ALA A 156 -2.34 -11.04 -12.03
C ALA A 156 -1.35 -11.24 -13.20
N ASN A 157 -1.79 -10.87 -14.40
CA ASN A 157 -0.97 -10.96 -15.62
C ASN A 157 0.04 -9.79 -15.62
N PRO A 158 1.36 -10.03 -15.64
CA PRO A 158 2.37 -8.97 -15.65
C PRO A 158 2.38 -8.14 -16.95
N GLY A 159 1.78 -8.64 -18.03
CA GLY A 159 1.62 -7.90 -19.29
C GLY A 159 0.44 -6.91 -19.30
N LEU A 160 -0.34 -6.83 -18.22
CA LEU A 160 -1.47 -5.92 -18.08
C LEU A 160 -1.25 -4.97 -16.89
N PRO A 161 -1.74 -3.72 -16.97
CA PRO A 161 -1.63 -2.79 -15.87
C PRO A 161 -2.41 -3.24 -14.65
N ILE A 162 -1.95 -2.80 -13.48
CA ILE A 162 -2.64 -2.92 -12.21
C ILE A 162 -2.91 -1.53 -11.62
N THR A 163 -3.83 -1.45 -10.67
CA THR A 163 -4.07 -0.27 -9.84
C THR A 163 -3.87 -0.65 -8.38
N MET A 164 -3.13 0.14 -7.62
CA MET A 164 -3.07 0.04 -6.16
C MET A 164 -3.91 1.13 -5.51
N ALA A 165 -4.74 0.75 -4.52
CA ALA A 165 -5.64 1.68 -3.85
C ALA A 165 -5.65 1.47 -2.33
N GLY A 166 -5.62 2.58 -1.56
CA GLY A 166 -5.64 2.55 -0.10
C GLY A 166 -5.60 3.94 0.52
N TYR A 167 -5.67 3.99 1.85
CA TYR A 167 -5.65 5.20 2.66
C TYR A 167 -4.22 5.53 3.11
N SER A 168 -3.44 6.11 2.22
CA SER A 168 -2.04 6.46 2.47
C SER A 168 -1.89 7.59 3.50
N ARG A 169 -0.95 7.48 4.43
CA ARG A 169 -0.74 8.46 5.53
C ARG A 169 0.32 9.52 5.22
N ASP A 170 0.68 9.69 3.95
CA ASP A 170 1.51 10.81 3.52
C ASP A 170 0.77 12.15 3.65
N ASN A 171 1.52 13.25 3.73
CA ASN A 171 0.95 14.59 3.83
C ASN A 171 0.40 15.12 2.48
N GLY A 172 0.73 14.45 1.36
CA GLY A 172 0.28 14.81 0.02
C GLY A 172 -1.08 14.20 -0.32
N THR A 173 -1.09 13.35 -1.36
CA THR A 173 -2.30 12.74 -1.95
C THR A 173 -3.14 11.97 -0.94
N GLY A 174 -2.52 11.31 0.05
CA GLY A 174 -3.23 10.55 1.09
C GLY A 174 -3.82 11.40 2.21
N ASN A 175 -3.41 12.66 2.36
CA ASN A 175 -3.86 13.57 3.42
C ASN A 175 -3.90 12.90 4.80
N LYS A 176 -2.77 12.35 5.25
CA LYS A 176 -2.64 11.66 6.56
C LYS A 176 -3.60 10.47 6.75
N GLY A 177 -4.02 9.82 5.66
CA GLY A 177 -4.95 8.69 5.67
C GLY A 177 -6.43 9.08 5.69
N GLU A 178 -6.76 10.32 5.37
CA GLU A 178 -8.15 10.76 5.25
C GLU A 178 -8.70 10.60 3.82
N HIS A 179 -7.82 10.58 2.81
CA HIS A 179 -8.22 10.40 1.43
C HIS A 179 -7.95 8.98 0.96
N LEU A 180 -8.95 8.35 0.34
CA LEU A 180 -8.71 7.20 -0.50
C LEU A 180 -7.91 7.66 -1.71
N SER A 181 -6.71 7.13 -1.88
CA SER A 181 -5.84 7.41 -3.00
C SER A 181 -5.56 6.13 -3.79
N PHE A 182 -5.32 6.27 -5.09
CA PHE A 182 -5.01 5.15 -5.94
C PHE A 182 -3.97 5.53 -7.00
N ASP A 183 -3.12 4.57 -7.34
CA ASP A 183 -2.11 4.71 -8.40
C ASP A 183 -2.53 3.83 -9.58
N PRO A 184 -3.09 4.44 -10.64
CA PRO A 184 -3.60 3.70 -11.79
C PRO A 184 -2.49 3.28 -12.74
N ALA A 185 -2.75 2.22 -13.51
CA ALA A 185 -1.94 1.79 -14.66
C ALA A 185 -0.46 1.49 -14.35
N CYS A 186 -0.16 1.00 -13.14
CA CYS A 186 1.17 0.55 -12.79
C CYS A 186 1.53 -0.79 -13.46
N ALA A 187 2.82 -1.05 -13.63
CA ALA A 187 3.34 -2.33 -14.11
C ALA A 187 3.73 -3.25 -12.96
N ILE A 188 3.49 -4.54 -13.11
CA ILE A 188 4.12 -5.59 -12.29
C ILE A 188 5.56 -5.75 -12.80
N THR A 189 6.54 -5.48 -11.95
CA THR A 189 7.96 -5.48 -12.31
C THR A 189 8.65 -6.80 -11.99
N ARG A 190 8.12 -7.56 -11.02
CA ARG A 190 8.63 -8.88 -10.63
C ARG A 190 7.51 -9.74 -10.07
N GLN A 191 7.54 -11.03 -10.35
CA GLN A 191 6.69 -12.04 -9.72
C GLN A 191 7.55 -13.11 -9.07
N ALA A 192 7.29 -13.41 -7.79
CA ALA A 192 7.91 -14.50 -7.05
C ALA A 192 6.84 -15.31 -6.32
N LYS A 193 7.20 -16.49 -5.78
CA LYS A 193 6.26 -17.29 -4.98
C LYS A 193 5.84 -16.48 -3.74
N GLY A 194 4.55 -16.21 -3.61
CA GLY A 194 3.98 -15.51 -2.44
C GLY A 194 4.10 -13.98 -2.47
N SER A 195 4.82 -13.37 -3.42
CA SER A 195 4.91 -11.91 -3.55
C SER A 195 5.06 -11.47 -4.99
N SER A 196 4.73 -10.22 -5.25
CA SER A 196 4.99 -9.55 -6.52
C SER A 196 5.35 -8.10 -6.25
N ASP A 197 6.25 -7.53 -7.08
CA ASP A 197 6.63 -6.12 -7.02
C ASP A 197 6.00 -5.36 -8.17
N SER A 198 5.79 -4.07 -7.95
CA SER A 198 5.26 -3.14 -8.96
C SER A 198 5.93 -1.78 -8.84
N ASN A 199 5.78 -0.96 -9.87
CA ASN A 199 6.18 0.43 -9.84
C ASN A 199 5.07 1.37 -9.33
N CYS A 200 3.99 0.86 -8.76
CA CYS A 200 3.00 1.66 -8.04
C CYS A 200 3.62 2.37 -6.83
N ARG A 201 3.05 3.51 -6.47
CA ARG A 201 3.39 4.24 -5.26
C ARG A 201 2.45 3.87 -4.13
N ALA A 202 2.96 3.17 -3.13
CA ALA A 202 2.26 2.87 -1.89
C ALA A 202 3.02 3.47 -0.70
N HIS A 203 2.30 4.12 0.20
CA HIS A 203 2.82 4.71 1.43
C HIS A 203 2.23 4.00 2.64
N LYS A 204 2.79 4.26 3.84
CA LYS A 204 2.21 3.80 5.11
C LYS A 204 0.72 4.12 5.15
N GLY A 205 -0.10 3.19 5.65
CA GLY A 205 -1.55 3.30 5.69
C GLY A 205 -2.24 2.65 4.50
N SER A 206 -1.62 2.58 3.31
CA SER A 206 -2.18 1.80 2.19
C SER A 206 -2.02 0.29 2.34
N SER A 207 -1.21 -0.17 3.29
CA SER A 207 -1.08 -1.58 3.67
C SER A 207 -2.44 -2.24 3.84
N GLY A 208 -2.62 -3.43 3.26
CA GLY A 208 -3.91 -4.13 3.26
C GLY A 208 -4.90 -3.65 2.19
N GLY A 209 -4.61 -2.56 1.50
CA GLY A 209 -5.41 -2.05 0.40
C GLY A 209 -5.38 -2.96 -0.84
N ALA A 210 -6.19 -2.61 -1.83
CA ALA A 210 -6.40 -3.42 -3.01
C ALA A 210 -5.27 -3.26 -4.04
N VAL A 211 -4.84 -4.39 -4.59
CA VAL A 211 -4.23 -4.45 -5.92
C VAL A 211 -5.28 -4.99 -6.89
N VAL A 212 -5.62 -4.21 -7.88
CA VAL A 212 -6.72 -4.49 -8.81
C VAL A 212 -6.20 -4.63 -10.22
N GLN A 213 -6.68 -5.64 -10.92
CA GLN A 213 -6.47 -5.79 -12.36
C GLN A 213 -7.82 -5.88 -13.07
N ILE A 214 -7.91 -5.23 -14.21
CA ILE A 214 -9.08 -5.34 -15.09
C ILE A 214 -8.93 -6.62 -15.91
N THR A 215 -9.89 -7.52 -15.79
CA THR A 215 -9.91 -8.78 -16.55
C THR A 215 -10.21 -8.53 -18.04
N GLN A 216 -10.00 -9.54 -18.89
CA GLN A 216 -10.36 -9.49 -20.31
C GLN A 216 -11.86 -9.19 -20.55
N LYS A 217 -12.71 -9.45 -19.56
CA LYS A 217 -14.15 -9.14 -19.59
C LYS A 217 -14.46 -7.71 -19.11
N GLY A 218 -13.45 -6.87 -18.90
CA GLY A 218 -13.60 -5.49 -18.42
C GLY A 218 -13.99 -5.37 -16.94
N GLN A 219 -13.86 -6.43 -16.14
CA GLN A 219 -14.25 -6.44 -14.73
C GLN A 219 -13.04 -6.13 -13.85
N ALA A 220 -13.20 -5.17 -12.92
CA ALA A 220 -12.23 -4.94 -11.87
C ALA A 220 -12.25 -6.09 -10.86
N ARG A 221 -11.10 -6.70 -10.58
CA ARG A 221 -10.94 -7.83 -9.66
C ARG A 221 -9.75 -7.61 -8.74
N MET A 222 -9.92 -7.97 -7.48
CA MET A 222 -8.82 -7.96 -6.52
C MET A 222 -7.80 -9.04 -6.88
N ALA A 223 -6.61 -8.61 -7.26
CA ALA A 223 -5.51 -9.48 -7.68
C ALA A 223 -4.44 -9.66 -6.58
N GLY A 224 -4.47 -8.80 -5.55
CA GLY A 224 -3.52 -8.87 -4.45
C GLY A 224 -3.84 -7.89 -3.32
N VAL A 225 -3.03 -7.99 -2.28
CA VAL A 225 -3.05 -7.16 -1.06
C VAL A 225 -1.77 -6.34 -1.00
N ILE A 226 -1.85 -5.03 -0.84
CA ILE A 226 -0.68 -4.17 -0.65
C ILE A 226 -0.01 -4.56 0.67
N SER A 227 1.28 -4.92 0.60
CA SER A 227 2.09 -5.29 1.76
C SER A 227 3.06 -4.16 2.14
N GLN A 228 3.87 -3.70 1.20
CA GLN A 228 4.91 -2.71 1.44
C GLN A 228 5.01 -1.72 0.29
N GLY A 229 5.57 -0.54 0.57
CA GLY A 229 5.89 0.46 -0.45
C GLY A 229 6.88 1.48 0.06
N ASN A 230 7.71 2.01 -0.84
CA ASN A 230 8.69 3.06 -0.53
C ASN A 230 8.18 4.48 -0.84
N GLY A 231 6.96 4.59 -1.37
CA GLY A 231 6.34 5.87 -1.73
C GLY A 231 6.86 6.52 -3.02
N VAL A 232 7.88 5.95 -3.66
CA VAL A 232 8.54 6.56 -4.83
C VAL A 232 8.56 5.65 -6.07
N GLY A 233 7.78 4.56 -6.09
CA GLY A 233 7.63 3.71 -7.26
C GLY A 233 8.18 2.29 -7.11
N LEU A 234 8.30 1.80 -5.87
CA LEU A 234 8.49 0.38 -5.58
C LEU A 234 7.50 -0.03 -4.51
N SER A 235 6.62 -0.95 -4.85
CA SER A 235 5.65 -1.53 -3.92
C SER A 235 5.58 -3.03 -4.10
N THR A 236 5.43 -3.74 -2.99
CA THR A 236 5.27 -5.20 -2.95
C THR A 236 3.85 -5.54 -2.53
N PHE A 237 3.26 -6.54 -3.14
CA PHE A 237 1.95 -7.05 -2.79
C PHE A 237 1.93 -8.58 -2.70
N VAL A 238 1.00 -9.11 -1.92
CA VAL A 238 0.72 -10.55 -1.83
C VAL A 238 -0.36 -10.89 -2.84
N PRO A 239 -0.09 -11.71 -3.86
CA PRO A 239 -1.08 -12.12 -4.86
C PRO A 239 -2.16 -13.00 -4.23
N VAL A 240 -3.43 -12.84 -4.64
CA VAL A 240 -4.57 -13.62 -4.13
C VAL A 240 -4.49 -15.12 -4.42
N ASP A 241 -3.76 -15.54 -5.46
CA ASP A 241 -3.56 -16.95 -5.76
C ASP A 241 -2.79 -17.68 -4.64
N GLY A 242 -1.92 -16.98 -3.91
CA GLY A 242 -1.15 -17.54 -2.80
C GLY A 242 -2.00 -17.95 -1.58
N PHE A 243 -3.20 -17.39 -1.42
CA PHE A 243 -4.10 -17.69 -0.29
C PHE A 243 -5.56 -17.91 -0.72
N ARG A 244 -5.79 -18.26 -1.98
CA ARG A 244 -7.11 -18.51 -2.57
C ARG A 244 -7.93 -19.53 -1.80
N ASN A 245 -7.32 -20.59 -1.30
CA ASN A 245 -8.03 -21.61 -0.51
C ASN A 245 -8.65 -21.00 0.76
N ALA A 246 -7.92 -20.15 1.46
CA ALA A 246 -8.44 -19.44 2.62
C ALA A 246 -9.57 -18.49 2.23
N ILE A 247 -9.45 -17.75 1.10
CA ILE A 247 -10.53 -16.91 0.59
C ILE A 247 -11.79 -17.75 0.34
N ASN A 248 -11.67 -18.86 -0.39
CA ASN A 248 -12.81 -19.71 -0.74
C ASN A 248 -13.54 -20.31 0.47
N GLN A 249 -12.81 -20.57 1.56
CA GLN A 249 -13.38 -21.07 2.82
C GLN A 249 -14.21 -20.01 3.56
N HIS A 250 -13.86 -18.75 3.41
CA HIS A 250 -14.42 -17.66 4.20
C HIS A 250 -15.30 -16.70 3.41
N LEU A 251 -15.21 -16.69 2.08
CA LEU A 251 -16.00 -15.79 1.22
C LEU A 251 -17.45 -16.31 1.10
N ARG A 252 -18.40 -15.40 1.38
CA ARG A 252 -19.86 -15.68 1.33
C ARG A 252 -20.55 -14.86 0.23
#